data_b2aaf36359636b371f22370f9ce41908
#
_entry.id   b2aaf36359636b371f22370f9ce41908
#
_cell.length_a   1.000
_cell.length_b   1.000
_cell.length_c   1.000
_cell.angle_alpha   90.00
_cell.angle_beta   90.00
_cell.angle_gamma   90.00
#
_symmetry.space_group_name_H-M   'P 1'
#
loop_
_entity.id
_entity.type
_entity.pdbx_description
1 polymer ?
#
loop_
_entity_poly.entity_id
_entity_poly.type
_entity_poly.pdbx_seq_one_letter_code
_entity_poly.pdbx_strand_id
1 'polypeptide(L)'
;QEKQPGFFMDLIEMYHQLTSEPCEFAIYSGGPLRSNNPEYVERARRMEAQGTLKIYDNLKKDEYYALVNNTRVLFNCALQDWVSNTVSEADTLGCNVLYPAYRSFPETFANDPNRLYVPWSIDDAYHKMQNLLREPHHNMGLISDWNNGTVDRIVDIIQGQGEQWNRAGNRYRDHVSHEKYQVVKIES
;
A
#
# COMPACT_ATOMS: atom_id res chain seq x y z
N GLN A 1 0.90 -13.43 -9.93
CA GLN A 1 1.68 -12.20 -10.20
C GLN A 1 1.67 -11.29 -9.00
N GLU A 2 2.86 -10.90 -8.55
CA GLU A 2 3.08 -10.23 -7.26
C GLU A 2 2.39 -8.87 -7.14
N LYS A 3 2.39 -8.09 -8.19
CA LYS A 3 1.87 -6.71 -8.18
C LYS A 3 0.39 -6.58 -8.55
N GLN A 4 -0.24 -7.64 -8.99
CA GLN A 4 -1.67 -7.74 -9.32
C GLN A 4 -2.26 -6.55 -10.11
N PRO A 5 -1.67 -6.13 -11.23
CA PRO A 5 -2.14 -4.96 -11.97
C PRO A 5 -3.59 -5.12 -12.48
N GLY A 6 -4.02 -6.35 -12.75
CA GLY A 6 -5.41 -6.64 -13.12
C GLY A 6 -6.41 -6.21 -12.06
N PHE A 7 -6.11 -6.46 -10.79
CA PHE A 7 -6.99 -6.05 -9.68
C PHE A 7 -7.22 -4.54 -9.63
N PHE A 8 -6.17 -3.75 -9.88
CA PHE A 8 -6.34 -2.29 -9.96
C PHE A 8 -7.21 -1.86 -11.14
N MET A 9 -7.03 -2.49 -12.31
CA MET A 9 -7.85 -2.19 -13.49
C MET A 9 -9.32 -2.60 -13.28
N ASP A 10 -9.57 -3.73 -12.63
CA ASP A 10 -10.91 -4.18 -12.26
C ASP A 10 -11.57 -3.19 -11.29
N LEU A 11 -10.82 -2.65 -10.33
CA LEU A 11 -11.29 -1.61 -9.40
C LEU A 11 -11.69 -0.33 -10.13
N ILE A 12 -10.92 0.11 -11.14
CA ILE A 12 -11.25 1.27 -11.96
C ILE A 12 -12.55 1.04 -12.73
N GLU A 13 -12.69 -0.12 -13.37
CA GLU A 13 -13.91 -0.47 -14.11
C GLU A 13 -15.13 -0.51 -13.19
N MET A 14 -14.99 -1.12 -12.01
CA MET A 14 -16.05 -1.13 -11.00
C MET A 14 -16.43 0.28 -10.54
N TYR A 15 -15.43 1.14 -10.31
CA TYR A 15 -15.68 2.54 -9.94
C TYR A 15 -16.56 3.24 -10.97
N HIS A 16 -16.19 3.17 -12.23
CA HIS A 16 -16.94 3.83 -13.30
C HIS A 16 -18.33 3.22 -13.57
N GLN A 17 -18.56 1.95 -13.17
CA GLN A 17 -19.87 1.32 -13.25
C GLN A 17 -20.80 1.75 -12.11
N LEU A 18 -20.26 1.99 -10.91
CA LEU A 18 -21.05 2.22 -9.70
C LEU A 18 -21.22 3.70 -9.34
N THR A 19 -20.40 4.59 -9.88
CA THR A 19 -20.48 6.03 -9.59
C THR A 19 -20.19 6.88 -10.82
N SER A 20 -20.85 8.05 -10.87
CA SER A 20 -20.55 9.12 -11.82
C SER A 20 -19.66 10.21 -11.23
N GLU A 21 -19.19 10.05 -9.98
CA GLU A 21 -18.28 11.01 -9.37
C GLU A 21 -16.96 11.05 -10.16
N PRO A 22 -16.46 12.23 -10.54
CA PRO A 22 -15.22 12.31 -11.29
C PRO A 22 -14.03 11.88 -10.43
N CYS A 23 -13.27 10.92 -10.92
CA CYS A 23 -12.02 10.47 -10.30
C CYS A 23 -11.00 10.19 -11.39
N GLU A 24 -9.80 10.75 -11.23
CA GLU A 24 -8.69 10.44 -12.11
C GLU A 24 -7.90 9.27 -11.52
N PHE A 25 -7.77 8.20 -12.29
CA PHE A 25 -6.93 7.07 -11.97
C PHE A 25 -5.62 7.16 -12.76
N ALA A 26 -4.50 6.86 -12.09
CA ALA A 26 -3.20 6.94 -12.73
C ALA A 26 -2.25 5.83 -12.29
N ILE A 27 -1.36 5.43 -13.20
CA ILE A 27 -0.19 4.60 -12.93
C ILE A 27 1.06 5.48 -13.02
N TYR A 28 1.90 5.43 -11.99
CA TYR A 28 3.18 6.15 -11.93
C TYR A 28 4.34 5.17 -12.03
N SER A 29 5.28 5.41 -12.93
CA SER A 29 6.45 4.57 -13.12
C SER A 29 7.70 5.39 -13.48
N GLY A 30 8.83 5.09 -12.80
CA GLY A 30 10.14 5.66 -13.13
C GLY A 30 10.79 5.09 -14.40
N GLY A 31 10.19 4.05 -14.99
CA GLY A 31 10.60 3.46 -16.26
C GLY A 31 9.40 3.26 -17.18
N PRO A 32 9.60 2.69 -18.37
CA PRO A 32 8.49 2.40 -19.27
C PRO A 32 7.51 1.41 -18.64
N LEU A 33 6.22 1.60 -18.90
CA LEU A 33 5.20 0.65 -18.45
C LEU A 33 5.49 -0.73 -19.05
N ARG A 34 5.67 -1.72 -18.18
CA ARG A 34 5.99 -3.10 -18.56
C ARG A 34 5.38 -4.12 -17.60
N SER A 35 5.09 -5.30 -18.13
CA SER A 35 4.65 -6.46 -17.36
C SER A 35 5.18 -7.73 -17.99
N ASN A 36 5.38 -8.78 -17.20
CA ASN A 36 5.69 -10.12 -17.68
C ASN A 36 4.49 -10.75 -18.46
N ASN A 37 3.28 -10.25 -18.21
CA ASN A 37 2.11 -10.57 -19.03
C ASN A 37 1.77 -9.33 -19.90
N PRO A 38 1.95 -9.39 -21.23
CA PRO A 38 1.68 -8.27 -22.13
C PRO A 38 0.21 -7.82 -22.12
N GLU A 39 -0.75 -8.72 -21.83
CA GLU A 39 -2.17 -8.39 -21.77
C GLU A 39 -2.48 -7.27 -20.79
N TYR A 40 -1.74 -7.17 -19.66
CA TYR A 40 -1.94 -6.09 -18.72
C TYR A 40 -1.47 -4.73 -19.26
N VAL A 41 -0.39 -4.72 -20.04
CA VAL A 41 0.07 -3.49 -20.70
C VAL A 41 -0.94 -3.04 -21.75
N GLU A 42 -1.43 -3.98 -22.57
CA GLU A 42 -2.44 -3.72 -23.59
C GLU A 42 -3.75 -3.22 -22.97
N ARG A 43 -4.21 -3.86 -21.87
CA ARG A 43 -5.40 -3.41 -21.13
C ARG A 43 -5.22 -1.99 -20.60
N ALA A 44 -4.08 -1.70 -19.94
CA ALA A 44 -3.80 -0.37 -19.42
C ALA A 44 -3.79 0.69 -20.53
N ARG A 45 -3.18 0.40 -21.68
CA ARG A 45 -3.16 1.33 -22.83
C ARG A 45 -4.54 1.51 -23.47
N ARG A 46 -5.37 0.48 -23.50
CA ARG A 46 -6.79 0.62 -23.93
C ARG A 46 -7.56 1.54 -22.97
N MET A 47 -7.42 1.37 -21.66
CA MET A 47 -8.06 2.21 -20.65
C MET A 47 -7.57 3.67 -20.74
N GLU A 48 -6.30 3.88 -21.04
CA GLU A 48 -5.73 5.21 -21.29
C GLU A 48 -6.36 5.85 -22.53
N ALA A 49 -6.48 5.10 -23.63
CA ALA A 49 -7.14 5.58 -24.87
C ALA A 49 -8.63 5.89 -24.66
N GLN A 50 -9.29 5.21 -23.73
CA GLN A 50 -10.67 5.45 -23.32
C GLN A 50 -10.82 6.62 -22.32
N GLY A 51 -9.72 7.15 -21.81
CA GLY A 51 -9.70 8.24 -20.82
C GLY A 51 -10.06 7.82 -19.39
N THR A 52 -10.13 6.52 -19.09
CA THR A 52 -10.44 5.99 -17.76
C THR A 52 -9.22 5.79 -16.87
N LEU A 53 -8.02 5.82 -17.46
CA LEU A 53 -6.73 5.67 -16.78
C LEU A 53 -5.72 6.62 -17.40
N LYS A 54 -4.84 7.22 -16.60
CA LYS A 54 -3.65 7.92 -17.09
C LYS A 54 -2.39 7.12 -16.79
N ILE A 55 -1.42 7.17 -17.68
CA ILE A 55 -0.14 6.47 -17.50
C ILE A 55 0.97 7.51 -17.58
N TYR A 56 1.68 7.65 -16.46
CA TYR A 56 2.86 8.49 -16.32
C TYR A 56 4.07 7.59 -16.19
N ASP A 57 4.76 7.34 -17.29
CA ASP A 57 5.96 6.50 -17.33
C ASP A 57 7.22 7.34 -17.58
N ASN A 58 8.39 6.73 -17.30
CA ASN A 58 9.72 7.38 -17.40
C ASN A 58 9.86 8.63 -16.52
N LEU A 59 9.14 8.70 -15.40
CA LEU A 59 9.18 9.81 -14.46
C LEU A 59 10.54 9.93 -13.80
N LYS A 60 11.03 11.16 -13.69
CA LYS A 60 12.09 11.49 -12.74
C LYS A 60 11.54 11.53 -11.33
N LYS A 61 12.44 11.49 -10.33
CA LYS A 61 12.06 11.41 -8.92
C LYS A 61 11.24 12.62 -8.45
N ASP A 62 11.62 13.80 -8.88
CA ASP A 62 10.93 15.07 -8.58
C ASP A 62 9.53 15.13 -9.21
N GLU A 63 9.39 14.68 -10.46
CA GLU A 63 8.10 14.58 -11.14
C GLU A 63 7.17 13.59 -10.43
N TYR A 64 7.71 12.43 -10.04
CA TYR A 64 6.97 11.42 -9.28
C TYR A 64 6.48 11.99 -7.94
N TYR A 65 7.34 12.68 -7.17
CA TYR A 65 6.93 13.28 -5.90
C TYR A 65 5.89 14.37 -6.08
N ALA A 66 5.99 15.17 -7.13
CA ALA A 66 4.96 16.19 -7.44
C ALA A 66 3.59 15.54 -7.74
N LEU A 67 3.58 14.41 -8.45
CA LEU A 67 2.35 13.67 -8.73
C LEU A 67 1.77 13.04 -7.45
N VAL A 68 2.60 12.39 -6.63
CA VAL A 68 2.15 11.77 -5.37
C VAL A 68 1.61 12.83 -4.40
N ASN A 69 2.25 13.99 -4.30
CA ASN A 69 1.78 15.10 -3.46
C ASN A 69 0.38 15.62 -3.87
N ASN A 70 0.01 15.46 -5.13
CA ASN A 70 -1.31 15.82 -5.65
C ASN A 70 -2.30 14.64 -5.68
N THR A 71 -1.86 13.45 -5.28
CA THR A 71 -2.67 12.24 -5.27
C THR A 71 -3.48 12.17 -3.98
N ARG A 72 -4.79 11.94 -4.09
CA ARG A 72 -5.69 11.81 -2.93
C ARG A 72 -5.48 10.47 -2.22
N VAL A 73 -5.41 9.37 -2.97
CA VAL A 73 -5.27 8.02 -2.45
C VAL A 73 -4.22 7.26 -3.26
N LEU A 74 -3.18 6.79 -2.60
CA LEU A 74 -2.24 5.85 -3.18
C LEU A 74 -2.75 4.42 -2.91
N PHE A 75 -3.14 3.75 -3.97
CA PHE A 75 -3.62 2.38 -3.93
C PHE A 75 -2.50 1.39 -4.24
N ASN A 76 -2.36 0.36 -3.42
CA ASN A 76 -1.42 -0.72 -3.64
C ASN A 76 -2.14 -2.07 -3.63
N CYS A 77 -1.86 -2.90 -4.62
CA CYS A 77 -2.38 -4.27 -4.72
C CYS A 77 -1.27 -5.33 -4.70
N ALA A 78 -0.04 -4.95 -4.36
CA ALA A 78 1.07 -5.90 -4.24
C ALA A 78 0.92 -6.79 -3.01
N LEU A 79 1.15 -8.09 -3.17
CA LEU A 79 1.10 -9.08 -2.10
C LEU A 79 2.48 -9.52 -1.59
N GLN A 80 3.57 -8.95 -2.10
CA GLN A 80 4.93 -9.42 -1.78
C GLN A 80 5.89 -8.35 -1.29
N ASP A 81 5.43 -7.14 -1.05
CA ASP A 81 6.29 -6.12 -0.46
C ASP A 81 6.44 -6.36 1.06
N TRP A 82 7.68 -6.46 1.53
CA TRP A 82 7.99 -6.57 2.95
C TRP A 82 7.97 -5.22 3.66
N VAL A 83 8.54 -4.21 3.01
CA VAL A 83 8.50 -2.79 3.39
C VAL A 83 8.32 -2.01 2.10
N SER A 84 7.21 -1.30 1.99
CA SER A 84 6.93 -0.51 0.81
C SER A 84 7.49 0.90 0.97
N ASN A 85 8.54 1.25 0.23
CA ASN A 85 9.04 2.62 0.19
C ASN A 85 7.95 3.60 -0.26
N THR A 86 7.05 3.14 -1.14
CA THR A 86 5.92 3.93 -1.64
C THR A 86 4.97 4.36 -0.53
N VAL A 87 4.77 3.52 0.52
CA VAL A 87 3.99 3.90 1.71
C VAL A 87 4.61 5.10 2.41
N SER A 88 5.92 5.00 2.68
CA SER A 88 6.66 6.04 3.39
C SER A 88 6.68 7.35 2.62
N GLU A 89 6.87 7.27 1.30
CA GLU A 89 6.84 8.43 0.40
C GLU A 89 5.44 9.07 0.38
N ALA A 90 4.39 8.27 0.26
CA ALA A 90 3.01 8.76 0.26
C ALA A 90 2.60 9.39 1.60
N ASP A 91 2.92 8.73 2.72
CA ASP A 91 2.65 9.26 4.06
C ASP A 91 3.37 10.60 4.29
N THR A 92 4.65 10.69 3.93
CA THR A 92 5.44 11.92 4.06
C THR A 92 4.83 13.08 3.26
N LEU A 93 4.26 12.78 2.10
CA LEU A 93 3.61 13.76 1.22
C LEU A 93 2.13 14.01 1.57
N GLY A 94 1.62 13.39 2.64
CA GLY A 94 0.24 13.57 3.10
C GLY A 94 -0.81 12.87 2.23
N CYS A 95 -0.41 11.94 1.37
CA CYS A 95 -1.31 11.15 0.56
C CYS A 95 -1.95 10.04 1.39
N ASN A 96 -3.27 9.88 1.31
CA ASN A 96 -3.94 8.73 1.91
C ASN A 96 -3.47 7.44 1.23
N VAL A 97 -3.37 6.35 1.98
CA VAL A 97 -2.89 5.07 1.49
C VAL A 97 -3.92 3.97 1.69
N LEU A 98 -4.04 3.06 0.72
CA LEU A 98 -4.91 1.88 0.80
C LEU A 98 -4.16 0.64 0.34
N TYR A 99 -3.99 -0.33 1.23
CA TYR A 99 -3.16 -1.52 1.05
C TYR A 99 -3.94 -2.80 1.37
N PRO A 100 -3.53 -3.95 0.84
CA PRO A 100 -4.14 -5.22 1.25
C PRO A 100 -3.77 -5.56 2.71
N ALA A 101 -4.71 -6.09 3.48
CA ALA A 101 -4.46 -6.63 4.83
C ALA A 101 -3.67 -7.94 4.72
N TYR A 102 -2.41 -7.88 4.28
CA TYR A 102 -1.59 -9.02 3.97
C TYR A 102 -0.14 -8.83 4.43
N ARG A 103 0.48 -9.88 4.95
CA ARG A 103 1.88 -9.91 5.44
C ARG A 103 2.18 -8.79 6.44
N SER A 104 3.12 -7.90 6.11
CA SER A 104 3.58 -6.80 6.98
C SER A 104 2.71 -5.55 6.94
N PHE A 105 1.79 -5.42 6.00
CA PHE A 105 0.99 -4.21 5.91
C PHE A 105 0.10 -3.94 7.13
N PRO A 106 -0.54 -4.94 7.77
CA PRO A 106 -1.25 -4.71 9.04
C PRO A 106 -0.37 -4.11 10.13
N GLU A 107 0.88 -4.56 10.29
CA GLU A 107 1.83 -3.98 11.26
C GLU A 107 2.21 -2.55 10.86
N THR A 108 2.47 -2.32 9.57
CA THR A 108 2.84 -1.00 9.03
C THR A 108 1.82 0.07 9.36
N PHE A 109 0.53 -0.28 9.28
CA PHE A 109 -0.58 0.64 9.51
C PHE A 109 -1.21 0.50 10.90
N ALA A 110 -0.55 -0.13 11.87
CA ALA A 110 -1.06 -0.39 13.22
C ALA A 110 -2.46 -1.04 13.19
N ASN A 111 -2.73 -1.89 12.21
CA ASN A 111 -4.00 -2.55 11.95
C ASN A 111 -5.18 -1.57 11.69
N ASP A 112 -4.92 -0.36 11.18
CA ASP A 112 -5.99 0.57 10.83
C ASP A 112 -6.91 -0.03 9.75
N PRO A 113 -8.17 -0.34 10.06
CA PRO A 113 -9.08 -0.98 9.11
C PRO A 113 -9.46 -0.07 7.95
N ASN A 114 -9.25 1.26 8.06
CA ASN A 114 -9.55 2.21 6.99
C ASN A 114 -8.45 2.22 5.90
N ARG A 115 -7.25 1.80 6.26
CA ARG A 115 -6.06 1.77 5.37
C ARG A 115 -5.79 0.38 4.78
N LEU A 116 -6.54 -0.63 5.22
CA LEU A 116 -6.32 -2.03 4.88
C LEU A 116 -7.59 -2.66 4.31
N TYR A 117 -7.53 -3.15 3.07
CA TYR A 117 -8.63 -3.90 2.47
C TYR A 117 -8.37 -5.41 2.52
N VAL A 118 -9.44 -6.20 2.53
CA VAL A 118 -9.36 -7.66 2.48
C VAL A 118 -8.74 -8.09 1.15
N PRO A 119 -7.63 -8.84 1.14
CA PRO A 119 -6.99 -9.29 -0.10
C PRO A 119 -7.98 -9.95 -1.05
N TRP A 120 -7.88 -9.62 -2.34
CA TRP A 120 -8.75 -10.07 -3.44
C TRP A 120 -10.24 -9.65 -3.34
N SER A 121 -10.65 -8.93 -2.31
CA SER A 121 -12.00 -8.38 -2.24
C SER A 121 -12.04 -7.01 -2.91
N ILE A 122 -12.54 -6.99 -4.13
CA ILE A 122 -12.69 -5.75 -4.91
C ILE A 122 -13.73 -4.83 -4.29
N ASP A 123 -14.80 -5.40 -3.72
CA ASP A 123 -15.86 -4.65 -3.05
C ASP A 123 -15.31 -3.92 -1.82
N ASP A 124 -14.52 -4.60 -0.97
CA ASP A 124 -13.93 -3.98 0.21
C ASP A 124 -12.92 -2.89 -0.18
N ALA A 125 -12.09 -3.15 -1.20
CA ALA A 125 -11.16 -2.15 -1.74
C ALA A 125 -11.91 -0.92 -2.28
N TYR A 126 -12.99 -1.12 -3.01
CA TYR A 126 -13.83 -0.05 -3.56
C TYR A 126 -14.43 0.82 -2.45
N HIS A 127 -15.09 0.21 -1.48
CA HIS A 127 -15.73 0.97 -0.39
C HIS A 127 -14.70 1.76 0.45
N LYS A 128 -13.56 1.17 0.75
CA LYS A 128 -12.49 1.85 1.49
C LYS A 128 -11.86 2.98 0.68
N MET A 129 -11.62 2.75 -0.61
CA MET A 129 -11.14 3.81 -1.51
C MET A 129 -12.12 4.99 -1.56
N GLN A 130 -13.43 4.74 -1.68
CA GLN A 130 -14.46 5.75 -1.65
C GLN A 130 -14.42 6.60 -0.36
N ASN A 131 -14.22 5.95 0.80
CA ASN A 131 -14.10 6.66 2.07
C ASN A 131 -12.85 7.54 2.09
N LEU A 132 -11.70 7.00 1.70
CA LEU A 132 -10.43 7.73 1.67
C LEU A 132 -10.41 8.89 0.67
N LEU A 133 -11.15 8.81 -0.43
CA LEU A 133 -11.30 9.91 -1.39
C LEU A 133 -11.99 11.14 -0.77
N ARG A 134 -12.82 10.94 0.27
CA ARG A 134 -13.53 12.00 1.00
C ARG A 134 -12.76 12.51 2.20
N GLU A 135 -11.79 11.75 2.70
CA GLU A 135 -10.94 12.17 3.81
C GLU A 135 -9.95 13.27 3.36
N PRO A 136 -9.60 14.21 4.26
CA PRO A 136 -8.52 15.14 3.99
C PRO A 136 -7.19 14.42 3.85
N HIS A 137 -6.21 15.07 3.24
CA HIS A 137 -4.84 14.58 3.27
C HIS A 137 -4.35 14.45 4.70
N HIS A 138 -3.67 13.35 5.01
CA HIS A 138 -3.24 13.01 6.36
C HIS A 138 -1.83 12.41 6.33
N ASN A 139 -0.92 13.02 7.10
CA ASN A 139 0.38 12.44 7.39
C ASN A 139 0.26 11.65 8.71
N MET A 140 0.46 10.34 8.65
CA MET A 140 0.38 9.46 9.82
C MET A 140 1.67 9.47 10.66
N GLY A 141 2.73 10.09 10.17
CA GLY A 141 4.01 10.16 10.87
C GLY A 141 4.78 8.83 10.89
N LEU A 142 4.46 7.89 10.02
CA LEU A 142 5.04 6.53 10.02
C LEU A 142 6.57 6.53 10.03
N ILE A 143 7.20 7.39 9.24
CA ILE A 143 8.67 7.47 9.19
C ILE A 143 9.24 7.99 10.50
N SER A 144 8.63 9.02 11.08
CA SER A 144 9.06 9.58 12.36
C SER A 144 9.01 8.55 13.48
N ASP A 145 7.89 7.83 13.55
CA ASP A 145 7.68 6.80 14.58
C ASP A 145 8.66 5.63 14.41
N TRP A 146 8.90 5.19 13.18
CA TRP A 146 9.87 4.13 12.90
C TRP A 146 11.30 4.57 13.23
N ASN A 147 11.70 5.77 12.85
CA ASN A 147 13.04 6.27 13.11
C ASN A 147 13.31 6.45 14.60
N ASN A 148 12.41 7.10 15.32
CA ASN A 148 12.55 7.34 16.75
C ASN A 148 12.66 6.02 17.53
N GLY A 149 11.73 5.10 17.31
CA GLY A 149 11.77 3.81 17.98
C GLY A 149 12.95 2.93 17.58
N THR A 150 13.48 3.03 16.38
CA THR A 150 14.62 2.25 15.89
C THR A 150 15.92 2.74 16.49
N VAL A 151 16.15 4.05 16.55
CA VAL A 151 17.36 4.66 17.13
C VAL A 151 17.46 4.30 18.61
N ASP A 152 16.38 4.47 19.37
CA ASP A 152 16.33 4.15 20.78
C ASP A 152 16.66 2.66 21.04
N ARG A 153 16.09 1.76 20.24
CA ARG A 153 16.40 0.31 20.31
C ARG A 153 17.87 -0.01 20.03
N ILE A 154 18.47 0.65 19.05
CA ILE A 154 19.89 0.45 18.73
C ILE A 154 20.75 0.94 19.89
N VAL A 155 20.44 2.10 20.45
CA VAL A 155 21.14 2.65 21.61
C VAL A 155 21.05 1.71 22.83
N ASP A 156 19.87 1.20 23.14
CA ASP A 156 19.63 0.25 24.22
C ASP A 156 20.42 -1.05 24.05
N ILE A 157 20.48 -1.58 22.83
CA ILE A 157 21.27 -2.77 22.50
C ILE A 157 22.77 -2.51 22.72
N ILE A 158 23.28 -1.37 22.24
CA ILE A 158 24.69 -1.00 22.37
C ILE A 158 25.06 -0.77 23.85
N GLN A 159 24.17 -0.24 24.65
CA GLN A 159 24.38 0.01 26.08
C GLN A 159 24.16 -1.24 26.95
N GLY A 160 23.89 -2.40 26.36
CA GLY A 160 23.69 -3.67 27.10
C GLY A 160 22.33 -3.77 27.81
N GLN A 161 21.40 -2.88 27.49
CA GLN A 161 20.02 -2.91 28.02
C GLN A 161 19.09 -3.76 27.17
N GLY A 162 19.57 -4.33 26.08
CA GLY A 162 18.79 -5.08 25.08
C GLY A 162 18.13 -6.35 25.59
N GLU A 163 18.58 -6.94 26.72
CA GLU A 163 17.93 -8.12 27.31
C GLU A 163 16.52 -7.82 27.87
N GLN A 164 16.31 -6.61 28.35
CA GLN A 164 14.96 -6.20 28.81
C GLN A 164 13.98 -6.04 27.64
N TRP A 165 14.48 -5.60 26.49
CA TRP A 165 13.69 -5.46 25.26
C TRP A 165 13.31 -6.80 24.64
N ASN A 166 14.22 -7.80 24.68
CA ASN A 166 13.89 -9.15 24.21
C ASN A 166 12.73 -9.78 25.01
N ARG A 167 12.63 -9.49 26.31
CA ARG A 167 11.48 -9.94 27.13
C ARG A 167 10.18 -9.18 26.81
N ALA A 168 10.26 -7.90 26.51
CA ALA A 168 9.10 -7.11 26.09
C ALA A 168 8.67 -7.44 24.65
N GLY A 169 9.62 -7.62 23.73
CA GLY A 169 9.37 -8.05 22.35
C GLY A 169 8.74 -9.45 22.27
N ASN A 170 9.15 -10.37 23.15
CA ASN A 170 8.50 -11.68 23.27
C ASN A 170 7.06 -11.55 23.80
N ARG A 171 6.78 -10.64 24.75
CA ARG A 171 5.38 -10.39 25.18
C ARG A 171 4.51 -9.86 24.05
N TYR A 172 5.06 -9.08 23.12
CA TYR A 172 4.31 -8.61 21.95
C TYR A 172 4.09 -9.73 20.93
N ARG A 173 5.06 -10.65 20.76
CA ARG A 173 4.89 -11.87 19.97
C ARG A 173 3.91 -12.86 20.60
N ASP A 174 3.88 -12.95 21.92
CA ASP A 174 2.98 -13.84 22.66
C ASP A 174 1.54 -13.33 22.67
N HIS A 175 1.31 -12.01 22.47
CA HIS A 175 -0.03 -11.45 22.31
C HIS A 175 -0.53 -11.40 20.86
N VAL A 176 0.35 -11.50 19.87
CA VAL A 176 -0.01 -11.89 18.49
C VAL A 176 -0.07 -13.42 18.49
N SER A 177 -0.93 -13.95 19.36
CA SER A 177 -1.06 -15.36 19.62
C SER A 177 -1.41 -16.11 18.33
N HIS A 178 -0.75 -17.23 18.17
CA HIS A 178 -0.88 -18.25 17.16
C HIS A 178 -2.33 -18.76 16.88
N GLU A 179 -3.35 -18.16 17.47
CA GLU A 179 -4.75 -18.62 17.37
C GLU A 179 -5.53 -18.11 16.16
N LYS A 180 -4.98 -17.22 15.33
CA LYS A 180 -5.71 -16.64 14.18
C LYS A 180 -5.16 -16.94 12.79
N TYR A 181 -4.05 -17.62 12.66
CA TYR A 181 -3.52 -18.00 11.36
C TYR A 181 -3.34 -19.51 11.27
N GLN A 182 -4.38 -20.23 10.83
CA GLN A 182 -4.18 -21.56 10.28
C GLN A 182 -3.37 -21.39 9.00
N VAL A 183 -2.09 -21.77 9.07
CA VAL A 183 -1.24 -21.93 7.90
C VAL A 183 -1.78 -23.17 7.17
N VAL A 184 -2.55 -22.96 6.12
CA VAL A 184 -2.88 -24.03 5.16
C VAL A 184 -1.60 -24.32 4.40
N LYS A 185 -0.94 -25.43 4.77
CA LYS A 185 0.17 -26.01 4.01
C LYS A 185 -0.43 -26.51 2.70
N ILE A 186 -0.15 -25.83 1.59
CA ILE A 186 -0.39 -26.39 0.25
C ILE A 186 0.84 -27.26 -0.02
N GLU A 187 0.68 -28.56 0.09
CA GLU A 187 1.66 -29.52 -0.42
C GLU A 187 1.61 -29.49 -1.96
N SER A 188 2.81 -29.43 -2.54
CA SER A 188 3.07 -29.39 -3.99
C SER A 188 2.67 -30.69 -4.69
#